data_a6aeb15a04f29cae1a67075f11effe7e
#
_entry.id   a6aeb15a04f29cae1a67075f11effe7e
#
_cell.length_a   1.000
_cell.length_b   1.000
_cell.length_c   1.000
_cell.angle_alpha   90.00
_cell.angle_beta   90.00
_cell.angle_gamma   90.00
#
_symmetry.space_group_name_H-M   'P 1'
#
loop_
_entity.id
_entity.type
_entity.pdbx_description
1 polymer ?
#
loop_
_entity_poly.entity_id
_entity_poly.type
_entity_poly.pdbx_seq_one_letter_code
_entity_poly.pdbx_strand_id
1 'polypeptide(L)'
;MRSMILAALLPLVACGNNANIEGQEVPAQGAGATRTYDVRDFSTVKLAGSDDVDVRVGGGFSVRAEGDPQVLDRITVTRDGDRLTISRRRSSSWQRGKARVFVTLPRLTAASLDGSGDLAIDQVRGGGFDARLAGSGNLRIAQVAADSLALSLAGSGNIATAGQTGQLSLNLAGSGNVDATGLVAREAAIKSAGSGSIRATVRGPATVSLVGSGDVDLGGGARCTVRKAGSGTVRCGG
;
A
#
# COMPACT_ATOMS: atom_id res chain seq x y z
N MET A 1 -11.15 -24.96 72.09
CA MET A 1 -10.93 -25.32 70.70
C MET A 1 -11.30 -24.13 69.85
N ARG A 2 -10.30 -23.37 69.35
CA ARG A 2 -10.49 -22.17 68.53
C ARG A 2 -10.16 -22.53 67.09
N SER A 3 -11.18 -22.55 66.22
CA SER A 3 -11.00 -22.78 64.79
C SER A 3 -10.55 -21.45 64.14
N MET A 4 -9.35 -21.48 63.55
CA MET A 4 -8.81 -20.42 62.69
C MET A 4 -9.32 -20.64 61.25
N ILE A 5 -10.11 -19.71 60.78
CA ILE A 5 -10.52 -19.68 59.36
C ILE A 5 -9.46 -18.90 58.60
N LEU A 6 -8.74 -19.58 57.71
CA LEU A 6 -7.75 -18.98 56.83
C LEU A 6 -8.48 -18.46 55.56
N ALA A 7 -8.61 -17.15 55.45
CA ALA A 7 -9.14 -16.51 54.24
C ALA A 7 -8.03 -16.41 53.18
N ALA A 8 -8.17 -17.20 52.08
CA ALA A 8 -7.30 -17.09 50.95
C ALA A 8 -7.73 -15.90 50.07
N LEU A 9 -6.89 -14.86 50.03
CA LEU A 9 -7.01 -13.76 49.07
C LEU A 9 -6.48 -14.26 47.70
N LEU A 10 -7.38 -14.41 46.74
CA LEU A 10 -7.02 -14.54 45.30
C LEU A 10 -6.70 -13.15 44.74
N PRO A 11 -5.56 -12.98 44.02
CA PRO A 11 -5.31 -11.73 43.32
C PRO A 11 -6.21 -11.66 42.08
N LEU A 12 -7.03 -10.63 41.99
CA LEU A 12 -7.67 -10.24 40.73
C LEU A 12 -6.58 -9.80 39.75
N VAL A 13 -6.33 -10.64 38.76
CA VAL A 13 -5.60 -10.22 37.58
C VAL A 13 -6.54 -9.33 36.76
N ALA A 14 -6.32 -8.02 36.83
CA ALA A 14 -6.95 -7.07 35.96
C ALA A 14 -6.45 -7.33 34.53
N CYS A 15 -7.28 -7.94 33.69
CA CYS A 15 -7.10 -7.94 32.24
C CYS A 15 -7.24 -6.49 31.77
N GLY A 16 -6.13 -5.79 31.65
CA GLY A 16 -6.06 -4.54 30.91
C GLY A 16 -6.41 -4.82 29.46
N ASN A 17 -7.50 -4.26 28.96
CA ASN A 17 -7.80 -4.17 27.53
C ASN A 17 -6.76 -3.30 26.85
N ASN A 18 -5.61 -3.86 26.51
CA ASN A 18 -4.74 -3.28 25.51
C ASN A 18 -5.41 -3.49 24.15
N ALA A 19 -6.00 -2.42 23.60
CA ALA A 19 -6.36 -2.39 22.19
C ALA A 19 -5.13 -2.84 21.40
N ASN A 20 -5.25 -3.97 20.72
CA ASN A 20 -4.19 -4.57 19.93
C ASN A 20 -3.68 -3.57 18.91
N ILE A 21 -2.54 -2.93 19.20
CA ILE A 21 -1.68 -2.37 18.16
C ILE A 21 -1.02 -3.61 17.55
N GLU A 22 -1.51 -4.03 16.40
CA GLU A 22 -0.90 -5.13 15.66
C GLU A 22 0.55 -4.71 15.33
N GLY A 23 1.52 -5.38 15.92
CA GLY A 23 2.94 -5.20 15.70
C GLY A 23 3.71 -4.50 16.83
N GLN A 24 5.01 -4.71 16.84
CA GLN A 24 5.94 -4.09 17.78
C GLN A 24 6.29 -2.67 17.29
N GLU A 25 6.05 -1.65 18.12
CA GLU A 25 6.47 -0.28 17.82
C GLU A 25 8.00 -0.17 17.88
N VAL A 26 8.59 0.42 16.84
CA VAL A 26 10.02 0.68 16.73
C VAL A 26 10.29 2.07 17.27
N PRO A 27 11.14 2.22 18.30
CA PRO A 27 11.43 3.53 18.88
C PRO A 27 12.17 4.42 17.88
N ALA A 28 11.74 5.68 17.79
CA ALA A 28 12.42 6.69 17.02
C ALA A 28 13.73 7.11 17.69
N GLN A 29 14.77 7.31 16.90
CA GLN A 29 16.07 7.83 17.32
C GLN A 29 16.35 9.15 16.57
N GLY A 30 17.18 10.01 17.18
CA GLY A 30 17.55 11.31 16.61
C GLY A 30 16.71 12.46 17.16
N ALA A 31 17.00 13.67 16.69
CA ALA A 31 16.38 14.92 17.12
C ALA A 31 16.23 15.90 15.94
N GLY A 32 15.57 17.04 16.16
CA GLY A 32 15.37 18.07 15.14
C GLY A 32 14.48 17.56 14.00
N ALA A 33 14.89 17.83 12.77
CA ALA A 33 14.13 17.57 11.55
C ALA A 33 14.30 16.15 10.99
N THR A 34 14.90 15.22 11.74
CA THR A 34 15.13 13.84 11.29
C THR A 34 14.88 12.86 12.43
N ARG A 35 14.27 11.71 12.09
CA ARG A 35 14.13 10.53 12.95
C ARG A 35 14.59 9.31 12.17
N THR A 36 15.29 8.38 12.85
CA THR A 36 15.68 7.07 12.31
C THR A 36 15.06 5.96 13.13
N TYR A 37 14.82 4.83 12.50
CA TYR A 37 14.21 3.66 13.12
C TYR A 37 15.07 2.43 12.82
N ASP A 38 15.57 1.77 13.86
CA ASP A 38 16.35 0.53 13.68
C ASP A 38 15.41 -0.66 13.56
N VAL A 39 15.09 -0.99 12.31
CA VAL A 39 14.17 -2.08 11.97
C VAL A 39 14.69 -2.83 10.74
N ARG A 40 14.59 -4.16 10.80
CA ARG A 40 15.10 -5.09 9.77
C ARG A 40 14.09 -6.20 9.52
N ASP A 41 14.38 -7.07 8.56
CA ASP A 41 13.66 -8.31 8.27
C ASP A 41 12.17 -8.07 7.95
N PHE A 42 11.90 -7.06 7.11
CA PHE A 42 10.59 -6.82 6.53
C PHE A 42 10.66 -6.86 5.01
N SER A 43 9.59 -7.30 4.39
CA SER A 43 9.44 -7.38 2.93
C SER A 43 8.16 -6.72 2.43
N THR A 44 7.33 -6.24 3.35
CA THR A 44 6.06 -5.57 3.04
C THR A 44 6.04 -4.19 3.69
N VAL A 45 5.60 -3.18 2.95
CA VAL A 45 5.48 -1.80 3.45
C VAL A 45 4.03 -1.33 3.39
N LYS A 46 3.53 -0.81 4.51
CA LYS A 46 2.20 -0.21 4.62
C LYS A 46 2.33 1.25 5.07
N LEU A 47 1.74 2.16 4.31
CA LEU A 47 1.48 3.53 4.74
C LEU A 47 0.01 3.64 5.17
N ALA A 48 -0.23 4.04 6.43
CA ALA A 48 -1.57 4.28 6.95
C ALA A 48 -1.67 5.74 7.42
N GLY A 49 -2.11 6.63 6.50
CA GLY A 49 -2.21 8.05 6.81
C GLY A 49 -2.06 8.98 5.61
N SER A 50 -1.56 10.18 5.90
CA SER A 50 -1.43 11.27 4.92
C SER A 50 0.00 11.73 4.69
N ASP A 51 0.98 11.02 5.24
CA ASP A 51 2.40 11.29 5.03
C ASP A 51 2.88 10.72 3.69
N ASP A 52 4.07 11.12 3.27
CA ASP A 52 4.67 10.63 2.04
C ASP A 52 5.75 9.59 2.36
N VAL A 53 5.78 8.48 1.61
CA VAL A 53 6.76 7.41 1.78
C VAL A 53 7.46 7.12 0.46
N ASP A 54 8.80 7.17 0.48
CA ASP A 54 9.65 6.76 -0.63
C ASP A 54 10.32 5.43 -0.29
N VAL A 55 10.06 4.41 -1.08
CA VAL A 55 10.64 3.07 -0.94
C VAL A 55 11.69 2.84 -2.01
N ARG A 56 12.90 2.47 -1.59
CA ARG A 56 14.01 2.05 -2.45
C ARG A 56 14.31 0.57 -2.24
N VAL A 57 14.27 -0.18 -3.30
CA VAL A 57 14.52 -1.62 -3.29
C VAL A 57 15.92 -1.91 -3.79
N GLY A 58 16.70 -2.59 -2.96
CA GLY A 58 18.11 -2.90 -3.16
C GLY A 58 18.98 -2.28 -2.06
N GLY A 59 19.90 -3.03 -1.50
CA GLY A 59 20.74 -2.60 -0.38
C GLY A 59 20.24 -3.12 0.97
N GLY A 60 20.74 -2.53 2.05
CA GLY A 60 20.39 -2.91 3.42
C GLY A 60 19.06 -2.31 3.89
N PHE A 61 18.67 -2.63 5.12
CA PHE A 61 17.50 -2.03 5.76
C PHE A 61 17.82 -0.64 6.30
N SER A 62 16.95 0.33 6.02
CA SER A 62 17.02 1.68 6.58
C SER A 62 15.63 2.30 6.59
N VAL A 63 15.25 2.91 7.70
CA VAL A 63 14.00 3.68 7.80
C VAL A 63 14.32 5.02 8.43
N ARG A 64 14.00 6.10 7.74
CA ARG A 64 14.29 7.48 8.16
C ARG A 64 13.12 8.38 7.79
N ALA A 65 12.72 9.24 8.72
CA ALA A 65 11.70 10.26 8.50
C ALA A 65 12.31 11.66 8.59
N GLU A 66 11.84 12.56 7.72
CA GLU A 66 12.22 13.96 7.66
C GLU A 66 10.99 14.86 7.67
N GLY A 67 11.09 16.02 8.32
CA GLY A 67 10.00 16.97 8.40
C GLY A 67 10.05 17.87 9.64
N ASP A 68 8.94 18.52 9.93
CA ASP A 68 8.78 19.30 11.16
C ASP A 68 8.93 18.39 12.39
N PRO A 69 9.71 18.78 13.41
CA PRO A 69 9.92 17.98 14.62
C PRO A 69 8.61 17.56 15.30
N GLN A 70 7.64 18.46 15.40
CA GLN A 70 6.33 18.16 16.03
C GLN A 70 5.52 17.14 15.21
N VAL A 71 5.69 17.11 13.89
CA VAL A 71 5.08 16.10 13.02
C VAL A 71 5.80 14.77 13.18
N LEU A 72 7.14 14.79 13.19
CA LEU A 72 7.98 13.61 13.34
C LEU A 72 7.76 12.86 14.66
N ASP A 73 7.54 13.58 15.76
CA ASP A 73 7.27 12.98 17.08
C ASP A 73 5.96 12.19 17.14
N ARG A 74 5.14 12.31 16.10
CA ARG A 74 3.87 11.59 15.96
C ARG A 74 3.93 10.46 14.94
N ILE A 75 4.99 10.38 14.14
CA ILE A 75 5.18 9.25 13.24
C ILE A 75 5.41 7.99 14.08
N THR A 76 4.66 6.96 13.76
CA THR A 76 4.77 5.65 14.38
C THR A 76 5.19 4.66 13.33
N VAL A 77 6.25 3.94 13.61
CA VAL A 77 6.72 2.82 12.79
C VAL A 77 6.52 1.55 13.61
N THR A 78 5.74 0.62 13.08
CA THR A 78 5.52 -0.68 13.71
C THR A 78 5.94 -1.80 12.79
N ARG A 79 6.45 -2.90 13.35
CA ARG A 79 6.75 -4.12 12.62
C ARG A 79 5.91 -5.28 13.15
N ASP A 80 5.24 -5.96 12.24
CA ASP A 80 4.47 -7.17 12.50
C ASP A 80 4.88 -8.25 11.49
N GLY A 81 5.60 -9.25 11.96
CA GLY A 81 6.20 -10.25 11.08
C GLY A 81 7.11 -9.61 10.04
N ASP A 82 6.76 -9.73 8.77
CA ASP A 82 7.47 -9.15 7.63
C ASP A 82 6.89 -7.80 7.17
N ARG A 83 5.88 -7.27 7.88
CA ARG A 83 5.23 -6.00 7.52
C ARG A 83 5.77 -4.84 8.35
N LEU A 84 6.23 -3.82 7.65
CA LEU A 84 6.52 -2.51 8.21
C LEU A 84 5.31 -1.60 7.98
N THR A 85 4.73 -1.06 9.06
CA THR A 85 3.63 -0.09 8.97
C THR A 85 4.12 1.28 9.43
N ILE A 86 3.91 2.28 8.58
CA ILE A 86 4.17 3.68 8.86
C ILE A 86 2.82 4.36 9.04
N SER A 87 2.62 5.02 10.17
CA SER A 87 1.39 5.71 10.51
C SER A 87 1.67 6.96 11.33
N ARG A 88 0.62 7.72 11.62
CA ARG A 88 0.72 8.89 12.49
C ARG A 88 -0.27 8.77 13.65
N ARG A 89 0.18 9.02 14.88
CA ARG A 89 -0.70 9.11 16.04
C ARG A 89 -1.69 10.26 15.86
N ARG A 90 -2.95 9.99 16.16
CA ARG A 90 -4.00 11.02 16.14
C ARG A 90 -3.70 12.08 17.22
N SER A 91 -4.03 13.34 16.94
CA SER A 91 -3.94 14.45 17.91
C SER A 91 -5.20 15.28 17.79
N SER A 92 -5.58 15.87 18.91
CA SER A 92 -6.66 16.86 18.98
C SER A 92 -6.27 18.22 18.42
N SER A 93 -4.97 18.50 18.29
CA SER A 93 -4.47 19.75 17.70
C SER A 93 -4.28 19.62 16.17
N TRP A 94 -4.78 20.59 15.44
CA TRP A 94 -4.62 20.72 13.99
C TRP A 94 -3.18 21.13 13.65
N GLN A 95 -2.26 20.21 13.65
CA GLN A 95 -0.92 20.45 13.15
C GLN A 95 -0.89 20.17 11.66
N ARG A 96 -0.69 21.23 10.88
CA ARG A 96 -0.47 21.16 9.43
C ARG A 96 0.97 20.72 9.18
N GLY A 97 1.17 19.89 8.19
CA GLY A 97 2.48 19.43 7.72
C GLY A 97 2.47 17.95 7.40
N LYS A 98 3.32 17.58 6.47
CA LYS A 98 3.59 16.20 6.10
C LYS A 98 5.00 15.84 6.56
N ALA A 99 5.21 14.62 6.98
CA ALA A 99 6.51 14.01 7.05
C ALA A 99 6.79 13.25 5.75
N ARG A 100 8.07 13.13 5.41
CA ARG A 100 8.54 12.27 4.35
C ARG A 100 9.35 11.15 4.96
N VAL A 101 8.97 9.91 4.69
CA VAL A 101 9.63 8.72 5.22
C VAL A 101 10.33 7.99 4.10
N PHE A 102 11.62 7.74 4.29
CA PHE A 102 12.47 7.01 3.35
C PHE A 102 12.67 5.60 3.89
N VAL A 103 12.32 4.62 3.11
CA VAL A 103 12.47 3.20 3.42
C VAL A 103 13.39 2.55 2.41
N THR A 104 14.44 1.88 2.87
CA THR A 104 15.27 1.03 2.02
C THR A 104 15.20 -0.40 2.53
N LEU A 105 15.10 -1.38 1.62
CA LEU A 105 15.04 -2.79 1.93
C LEU A 105 15.60 -3.62 0.77
N PRO A 106 16.12 -4.84 1.03
CA PRO A 106 16.69 -5.68 -0.03
C PRO A 106 15.66 -6.15 -1.06
N ARG A 107 14.43 -6.45 -0.62
CA ARG A 107 13.35 -6.99 -1.45
C ARG A 107 12.00 -6.51 -0.93
N LEU A 108 11.13 -6.10 -1.84
CA LEU A 108 9.75 -5.74 -1.56
C LEU A 108 8.81 -6.73 -2.25
N THR A 109 7.89 -7.34 -1.49
CA THR A 109 6.92 -8.33 -1.96
C THR A 109 5.50 -7.79 -2.03
N ALA A 110 5.18 -6.82 -1.19
CA ALA A 110 3.90 -6.13 -1.24
C ALA A 110 4.01 -4.71 -0.70
N ALA A 111 3.11 -3.84 -1.15
CA ALA A 111 2.97 -2.48 -0.65
C ALA A 111 1.50 -2.08 -0.53
N SER A 112 1.15 -1.33 0.51
CA SER A 112 -0.20 -0.81 0.67
C SER A 112 -0.21 0.63 1.16
N LEU A 113 -1.17 1.39 0.66
CA LEU A 113 -1.48 2.75 1.08
C LEU A 113 -2.95 2.81 1.52
N ASP A 114 -3.16 3.09 2.80
CA ASP A 114 -4.49 3.33 3.37
C ASP A 114 -4.58 4.79 3.82
N GLY A 115 -5.14 5.66 2.99
CA GLY A 115 -5.25 7.08 3.29
C GLY A 115 -5.11 8.02 2.11
N SER A 116 -4.53 9.20 2.35
CA SER A 116 -4.38 10.27 1.35
C SER A 116 -2.94 10.75 1.15
N GLY A 117 -1.97 10.04 1.71
CA GLY A 117 -0.55 10.27 1.45
C GLY A 117 -0.10 9.74 0.10
N ASP A 118 1.19 9.87 -0.18
CA ASP A 118 1.79 9.35 -1.40
C ASP A 118 2.80 8.24 -1.08
N LEU A 119 2.71 7.12 -1.80
CA LEU A 119 3.65 6.01 -1.70
C LEU A 119 4.38 5.82 -3.03
N ALA A 120 5.66 6.13 -3.05
CA ALA A 120 6.52 5.98 -4.21
C ALA A 120 7.47 4.80 -4.03
N ILE A 121 7.54 3.91 -5.03
CA ILE A 121 8.41 2.75 -5.07
C ILE A 121 9.28 2.87 -6.32
N ASP A 122 10.60 2.80 -6.16
CA ASP A 122 11.53 2.93 -7.27
C ASP A 122 11.49 1.72 -8.21
N GLN A 123 11.50 0.51 -7.66
CA GLN A 123 11.48 -0.71 -8.46
C GLN A 123 10.91 -1.90 -7.70
N VAL A 124 10.41 -2.86 -8.47
CA VAL A 124 9.98 -4.18 -8.01
C VAL A 124 10.54 -5.24 -8.94
N ARG A 125 11.13 -6.30 -8.39
CA ARG A 125 11.72 -7.38 -9.17
C ARG A 125 11.40 -8.74 -8.58
N GLY A 126 11.28 -9.74 -9.44
CA GLY A 126 11.15 -11.16 -9.08
C GLY A 126 9.77 -11.74 -9.36
N GLY A 127 9.31 -12.67 -8.54
CA GLY A 127 8.09 -13.45 -8.79
C GLY A 127 6.79 -12.62 -8.78
N GLY A 128 6.08 -12.61 -7.66
CA GLY A 128 4.83 -11.84 -7.51
C GLY A 128 5.00 -10.56 -6.72
N PHE A 129 4.20 -9.54 -7.08
CA PHE A 129 4.07 -8.31 -6.32
C PHE A 129 2.60 -7.88 -6.18
N ASP A 130 2.22 -7.49 -4.97
CA ASP A 130 0.88 -7.01 -4.65
C ASP A 130 0.93 -5.54 -4.20
N ALA A 131 0.16 -4.68 -4.87
CA ALA A 131 0.04 -3.27 -4.52
C ALA A 131 -1.41 -2.89 -4.28
N ARG A 132 -1.69 -2.28 -3.13
CA ARG A 132 -3.04 -1.87 -2.74
C ARG A 132 -3.09 -0.40 -2.36
N LEU A 133 -4.11 0.28 -2.85
CA LEU A 133 -4.46 1.64 -2.46
C LEU A 133 -5.92 1.67 -1.99
N ALA A 134 -6.12 2.10 -0.76
CA ALA A 134 -7.44 2.38 -0.22
C ALA A 134 -7.49 3.84 0.24
N GLY A 135 -8.27 4.68 -0.46
CA GLY A 135 -8.38 6.10 -0.15
C GLY A 135 -8.24 7.02 -1.35
N SER A 136 -7.63 8.19 -1.11
CA SER A 136 -7.50 9.27 -2.12
C SER A 136 -6.04 9.65 -2.41
N GLY A 137 -5.08 8.94 -1.86
CA GLY A 137 -3.65 9.16 -2.10
C GLY A 137 -3.18 8.63 -3.45
N ASN A 138 -1.87 8.66 -3.68
CA ASN A 138 -1.27 8.15 -4.90
C ASN A 138 -0.23 7.06 -4.61
N LEU A 139 -0.27 5.98 -5.39
CA LEU A 139 0.72 4.91 -5.35
C LEU A 139 1.46 4.88 -6.69
N ARG A 140 2.77 5.05 -6.67
CA ARG A 140 3.60 5.03 -7.87
C ARG A 140 4.66 3.94 -7.77
N ILE A 141 4.76 3.10 -8.80
CA ILE A 141 5.84 2.12 -8.97
C ILE A 141 6.60 2.49 -10.24
N ALA A 142 7.83 2.98 -10.10
CA ALA A 142 8.55 3.52 -11.24
C ALA A 142 9.02 2.43 -12.21
N GLN A 143 9.39 1.24 -11.70
CA GLN A 143 9.79 0.13 -12.56
C GLN A 143 9.38 -1.23 -12.01
N VAL A 144 8.65 -1.98 -12.79
CA VAL A 144 8.26 -3.37 -12.52
C VAL A 144 9.03 -4.31 -13.44
N ALA A 145 9.59 -5.38 -12.87
CA ALA A 145 10.15 -6.52 -13.57
C ALA A 145 9.78 -7.79 -12.80
N ALA A 146 8.50 -8.16 -12.84
CA ALA A 146 7.92 -9.23 -12.05
C ALA A 146 7.13 -10.22 -12.93
N ASP A 147 7.08 -11.49 -12.49
CA ASP A 147 6.29 -12.51 -13.20
C ASP A 147 4.80 -12.21 -13.10
N SER A 148 4.33 -11.74 -11.94
CA SER A 148 2.95 -11.34 -11.73
C SER A 148 2.85 -10.03 -10.94
N LEU A 149 1.89 -9.18 -11.33
CA LEU A 149 1.58 -7.92 -10.68
C LEU A 149 0.09 -7.88 -10.35
N ALA A 150 -0.23 -7.72 -9.07
CA ALA A 150 -1.59 -7.47 -8.62
C ALA A 150 -1.74 -6.02 -8.16
N LEU A 151 -2.67 -5.29 -8.76
CA LEU A 151 -3.00 -3.91 -8.40
C LEU A 151 -4.45 -3.84 -7.91
N SER A 152 -4.66 -3.26 -6.74
CA SER A 152 -6.00 -3.04 -6.19
C SER A 152 -6.16 -1.58 -5.77
N LEU A 153 -7.19 -0.91 -6.31
CA LEU A 153 -7.56 0.46 -5.96
C LEU A 153 -9.00 0.49 -5.47
N ALA A 154 -9.17 0.97 -4.24
CA ALA A 154 -10.47 1.24 -3.67
C ALA A 154 -10.56 2.71 -3.23
N GLY A 155 -11.40 3.51 -3.89
CA GLY A 155 -11.55 4.94 -3.60
C GLY A 155 -11.37 5.85 -4.81
N SER A 156 -10.78 7.02 -4.57
CA SER A 156 -10.62 8.08 -5.57
C SER A 156 -9.14 8.43 -5.86
N GLY A 157 -8.21 7.68 -5.30
CA GLY A 157 -6.79 7.87 -5.51
C GLY A 157 -6.31 7.37 -6.88
N ASN A 158 -5.00 7.41 -7.11
CA ASN A 158 -4.43 6.99 -8.38
C ASN A 158 -3.28 6.00 -8.18
N ILE A 159 -3.19 5.02 -9.08
CA ILE A 159 -2.03 4.13 -9.19
C ILE A 159 -1.34 4.39 -10.53
N ALA A 160 -0.02 4.60 -10.50
CA ALA A 160 0.79 4.72 -11.71
C ALA A 160 1.94 3.70 -11.69
N THR A 161 2.16 2.99 -12.81
CA THR A 161 3.21 1.98 -12.89
C THR A 161 3.78 1.84 -14.30
N ALA A 162 5.06 1.46 -14.38
CA ALA A 162 5.75 1.20 -15.63
C ALA A 162 6.64 -0.05 -15.52
N GLY A 163 7.07 -0.61 -16.66
CA GLY A 163 7.96 -1.77 -16.73
C GLY A 163 7.36 -2.97 -17.47
N GLN A 164 7.55 -4.17 -16.95
CA GLN A 164 7.10 -5.41 -17.58
C GLN A 164 6.58 -6.41 -16.56
N THR A 165 5.52 -7.14 -16.92
CA THR A 165 5.01 -8.28 -16.14
C THR A 165 4.51 -9.40 -17.03
N GLY A 166 4.56 -10.63 -16.56
CA GLY A 166 3.89 -11.76 -17.20
C GLY A 166 2.38 -11.62 -17.09
N GLN A 167 1.89 -11.53 -15.87
CA GLN A 167 0.46 -11.47 -15.56
C GLN A 167 0.13 -10.16 -14.84
N LEU A 168 -0.91 -9.46 -15.31
CA LEU A 168 -1.49 -8.29 -14.63
C LEU A 168 -2.88 -8.64 -14.10
N SER A 169 -3.06 -8.58 -12.80
CA SER A 169 -4.37 -8.59 -12.15
C SER A 169 -4.71 -7.21 -11.63
N LEU A 170 -5.80 -6.61 -12.10
CA LEU A 170 -6.18 -5.26 -11.72
C LEU A 170 -7.63 -5.21 -11.23
N ASN A 171 -7.83 -4.70 -10.02
CA ASN A 171 -9.14 -4.48 -9.43
C ASN A 171 -9.30 -2.99 -9.09
N LEU A 172 -10.31 -2.35 -9.66
CA LEU A 172 -10.69 -0.95 -9.38
C LEU A 172 -12.11 -0.92 -8.82
N ALA A 173 -12.25 -0.32 -7.65
CA ALA A 173 -13.55 -0.04 -7.05
C ALA A 173 -13.63 1.44 -6.65
N GLY A 174 -14.43 2.24 -7.35
CA GLY A 174 -14.57 3.68 -7.10
C GLY A 174 -14.37 4.57 -8.31
N SER A 175 -13.82 5.76 -8.08
CA SER A 175 -13.65 6.79 -9.12
C SER A 175 -12.17 7.15 -9.37
N GLY A 176 -11.25 6.45 -8.76
CA GLY A 176 -9.81 6.65 -8.97
C GLY A 176 -9.33 6.12 -10.33
N ASN A 177 -8.08 6.38 -10.67
CA ASN A 177 -7.53 5.98 -11.96
C ASN A 177 -6.31 5.08 -11.82
N VAL A 178 -6.13 4.17 -12.76
CA VAL A 178 -4.91 3.36 -12.89
C VAL A 178 -4.25 3.66 -14.23
N ASP A 179 -3.05 4.22 -14.17
CA ASP A 179 -2.20 4.45 -15.33
C ASP A 179 -1.05 3.45 -15.36
N ALA A 180 -1.22 2.41 -16.15
CA ALA A 180 -0.21 1.39 -16.45
C ALA A 180 0.16 1.39 -17.94
N THR A 181 0.09 2.56 -18.60
CA THR A 181 0.46 2.69 -20.04
C THR A 181 1.93 2.39 -20.27
N GLY A 182 2.78 2.73 -19.31
CA GLY A 182 4.21 2.39 -19.31
C GLY A 182 4.53 0.94 -18.90
N LEU A 183 3.53 0.15 -18.50
CA LEU A 183 3.69 -1.25 -18.13
C LEU A 183 3.26 -2.15 -19.30
N VAL A 184 4.12 -3.04 -19.75
CA VAL A 184 3.79 -4.06 -20.74
C VAL A 184 3.47 -5.38 -20.04
N ALA A 185 2.23 -5.84 -20.13
CA ALA A 185 1.78 -7.14 -19.64
C ALA A 185 1.59 -8.14 -20.80
N ARG A 186 1.93 -9.42 -20.56
CA ARG A 186 1.66 -10.49 -21.55
C ARG A 186 0.20 -10.93 -21.52
N GLU A 187 -0.40 -10.96 -20.32
CA GLU A 187 -1.81 -11.26 -20.14
C GLU A 187 -2.40 -10.40 -19.01
N ALA A 188 -3.71 -10.18 -19.03
CA ALA A 188 -4.36 -9.36 -18.02
C ALA A 188 -5.74 -9.88 -17.61
N ALA A 189 -6.05 -9.74 -16.31
CA ALA A 189 -7.38 -9.90 -15.75
C ALA A 189 -7.79 -8.60 -15.07
N ILE A 190 -8.80 -7.92 -15.60
CA ILE A 190 -9.21 -6.60 -15.17
C ILE A 190 -10.66 -6.62 -14.68
N LYS A 191 -10.87 -6.10 -13.48
CA LYS A 191 -12.19 -5.87 -12.90
C LYS A 191 -12.30 -4.41 -12.52
N SER A 192 -13.32 -3.71 -13.03
CA SER A 192 -13.61 -2.32 -12.71
C SER A 192 -15.07 -2.18 -12.29
N ALA A 193 -15.28 -1.54 -11.14
CA ALA A 193 -16.59 -1.20 -10.63
C ALA A 193 -16.62 0.26 -10.20
N GLY A 194 -17.36 1.10 -10.94
CA GLY A 194 -17.46 2.53 -10.67
C GLY A 194 -17.27 3.41 -11.91
N SER A 195 -16.67 4.59 -11.72
CA SER A 195 -16.48 5.59 -12.77
C SER A 195 -15.02 5.92 -13.06
N GLY A 196 -14.09 5.22 -12.42
CA GLY A 196 -12.66 5.42 -12.64
C GLY A 196 -12.17 4.81 -13.96
N SER A 197 -11.01 5.24 -14.42
CA SER A 197 -10.43 4.81 -15.69
C SER A 197 -9.19 3.94 -15.48
N ILE A 198 -9.02 2.94 -16.33
CA ILE A 198 -7.87 2.06 -16.38
C ILE A 198 -7.21 2.16 -17.76
N ARG A 199 -5.93 2.48 -17.79
CA ARG A 199 -5.10 2.42 -18.98
C ARG A 199 -3.94 1.47 -18.75
N ALA A 200 -3.73 0.50 -19.66
CA ALA A 200 -2.61 -0.44 -19.56
C ALA A 200 -2.18 -0.88 -20.98
N THR A 201 -0.95 -1.35 -21.13
CA THR A 201 -0.48 -1.95 -22.37
C THR A 201 -0.42 -3.46 -22.22
N VAL A 202 -1.30 -4.19 -22.92
CA VAL A 202 -1.38 -5.64 -22.89
C VAL A 202 -1.08 -6.20 -24.28
N ARG A 203 -0.20 -7.20 -24.37
CA ARG A 203 0.21 -7.81 -25.65
C ARG A 203 -0.28 -9.26 -25.80
N GLY A 204 -1.44 -9.59 -25.29
CA GLY A 204 -1.96 -10.94 -25.33
C GLY A 204 -3.40 -11.05 -24.86
N PRO A 205 -3.81 -12.20 -24.32
CA PRO A 205 -5.17 -12.38 -23.85
C PRO A 205 -5.48 -11.48 -22.66
N ALA A 206 -6.68 -10.88 -22.68
CA ALA A 206 -7.17 -10.07 -21.57
C ALA A 206 -8.64 -10.38 -21.30
N THR A 207 -8.96 -10.58 -20.02
CA THR A 207 -10.34 -10.67 -19.55
C THR A 207 -10.71 -9.38 -18.83
N VAL A 208 -11.78 -8.72 -19.30
CA VAL A 208 -12.25 -7.45 -18.73
C VAL A 208 -13.68 -7.59 -18.23
N SER A 209 -13.90 -7.26 -16.96
CA SER A 209 -15.22 -7.11 -16.37
C SER A 209 -15.40 -5.66 -15.94
N LEU A 210 -16.31 -4.94 -16.56
CA LEU A 210 -16.61 -3.53 -16.29
C LEU A 210 -18.05 -3.37 -15.83
N VAL A 211 -18.23 -2.80 -14.66
CA VAL A 211 -19.54 -2.41 -14.11
C VAL A 211 -19.53 -0.92 -13.80
N GLY A 212 -20.37 -0.13 -14.49
CA GLY A 212 -20.45 1.31 -14.26
C GLY A 212 -20.14 2.14 -15.51
N SER A 213 -19.58 3.35 -15.28
CA SER A 213 -19.36 4.35 -16.33
C SER A 213 -17.87 4.63 -16.61
N GLY A 214 -16.98 3.89 -15.98
CA GLY A 214 -15.54 4.04 -16.18
C GLY A 214 -15.07 3.50 -17.53
N ASP A 215 -13.82 3.83 -17.90
CA ASP A 215 -13.23 3.41 -19.17
C ASP A 215 -12.04 2.47 -18.93
N VAL A 216 -11.89 1.48 -19.79
CA VAL A 216 -10.74 0.57 -19.81
C VAL A 216 -10.11 0.61 -21.20
N ASP A 217 -8.82 0.98 -21.26
CA ASP A 217 -8.03 1.00 -22.50
C ASP A 217 -6.78 0.12 -22.32
N LEU A 218 -6.65 -0.93 -23.11
CA LEU A 218 -5.58 -1.91 -23.02
C LEU A 218 -4.56 -1.84 -24.16
N GLY A 219 -4.66 -0.79 -24.99
CA GLY A 219 -3.78 -0.60 -26.12
C GLY A 219 -3.99 -1.63 -27.26
N GLY A 220 -3.27 -1.43 -28.37
CA GLY A 220 -3.50 -2.13 -29.63
C GLY A 220 -3.04 -3.59 -29.73
N GLY A 221 -2.55 -4.21 -28.65
CA GLY A 221 -2.06 -5.60 -28.67
C GLY A 221 -2.92 -6.60 -27.91
N ALA A 222 -3.97 -6.14 -27.24
CA ALA A 222 -4.81 -6.96 -26.37
C ALA A 222 -5.89 -7.72 -27.17
N ARG A 223 -6.05 -9.01 -26.86
CA ARG A 223 -7.17 -9.84 -27.34
C ARG A 223 -8.15 -10.03 -26.18
N CYS A 224 -9.22 -9.27 -26.18
CA CYS A 224 -10.10 -9.18 -25.02
C CYS A 224 -11.33 -10.09 -25.10
N THR A 225 -11.62 -10.70 -23.94
CA THR A 225 -12.95 -11.20 -23.60
C THR A 225 -13.60 -10.21 -22.64
N VAL A 226 -14.69 -9.54 -23.08
CA VAL A 226 -15.29 -8.44 -22.34
C VAL A 226 -16.67 -8.81 -21.81
N ARG A 227 -16.90 -8.51 -20.52
CA ARG A 227 -18.21 -8.51 -19.87
C ARG A 227 -18.46 -7.11 -19.34
N LYS A 228 -19.52 -6.45 -19.85
CA LYS A 228 -19.80 -5.06 -19.50
C LYS A 228 -21.25 -4.88 -19.06
N ALA A 229 -21.44 -4.11 -17.97
CA ALA A 229 -22.73 -3.62 -17.52
C ALA A 229 -22.60 -2.14 -17.15
N GLY A 230 -23.30 -1.26 -17.89
CA GLY A 230 -23.22 0.19 -17.76
C GLY A 230 -22.78 0.90 -19.03
N SER A 231 -22.53 2.24 -18.90
CA SER A 231 -22.24 3.13 -20.04
C SER A 231 -20.74 3.30 -20.34
N GLY A 232 -19.84 2.78 -19.50
CA GLY A 232 -18.41 2.88 -19.72
C GLY A 232 -17.93 2.20 -21.00
N THR A 233 -16.70 2.45 -21.41
CA THR A 233 -16.11 1.91 -22.64
C THR A 233 -14.96 0.96 -22.36
N VAL A 234 -14.79 -0.06 -23.24
CA VAL A 234 -13.62 -0.95 -23.24
C VAL A 234 -12.99 -0.90 -24.61
N ARG A 235 -11.73 -0.48 -24.67
CA ARG A 235 -10.91 -0.48 -25.87
C ARG A 235 -9.83 -1.54 -25.76
N CYS A 236 -9.82 -2.46 -26.72
CA CYS A 236 -8.83 -3.51 -26.82
C CYS A 236 -8.45 -3.60 -28.27
N GLY A 237 -7.19 -3.62 -28.61
CA GLY A 237 -6.64 -3.88 -29.92
C GLY A 237 -7.43 -3.32 -31.13
N GLY A 238 -6.81 -2.64 -32.01
CA GLY A 238 -7.38 -2.26 -33.31
C GLY A 238 -6.72 -3.09 -34.40
#